data_42e60b53d5e32761632fc4963e9558eb
#
_entry.id   42e60b53d5e32761632fc4963e9558eb
#
_cell.length_a   1.000
_cell.length_b   1.000
_cell.length_c   1.000
_cell.angle_alpha   90.00
_cell.angle_beta   90.00
_cell.angle_gamma   90.00
#
_symmetry.space_group_name_H-M   'P 1'
#
loop_
_entity.id
_entity.type
_entity.pdbx_description
1 polymer ?
#
loop_
_entity_poly.entity_id
_entity_poly.type
_entity_poly.pdbx_seq_one_letter_code
_entity_poly.pdbx_strand_id
1 'polypeptide(L)'
;RQYERGTAAHNTVMMGDKNSSEVWGGFRVGRRARGTLLKDSPNEGEAWHDGFGSLGRHRRKFTIDKDCFRIEDSVSTGVKAVSLIHLAPDVEIMSCSRTEIVTNIAAIRVAGASSVEIVDDQVSFTYNRFHLSKTIRIHFVKRLSYTIG
;
A
#
# COMPACT_ATOMS: atom_id res chain seq x y z
N ARG A 1 -10.43 -7.47 -13.99
CA ARG A 1 -9.54 -6.69 -14.87
C ARG A 1 -9.58 -5.18 -14.59
N GLN A 2 -10.75 -4.57 -14.40
CA GLN A 2 -10.86 -3.15 -14.04
C GLN A 2 -10.27 -2.90 -12.64
N TYR A 3 -10.58 -3.75 -11.67
CA TYR A 3 -10.04 -3.71 -10.32
C TYR A 3 -8.50 -3.85 -10.31
N GLU A 4 -7.95 -4.84 -11.01
CA GLU A 4 -6.50 -5.12 -11.07
C GLU A 4 -5.66 -3.95 -11.62
N ARG A 5 -6.27 -3.04 -12.38
CA ARG A 5 -5.62 -1.83 -12.90
C ARG A 5 -5.76 -0.63 -11.98
N GLY A 6 -6.62 -0.73 -10.97
CA GLY A 6 -6.86 0.33 -10.00
C GLY A 6 -5.81 0.34 -8.89
N THR A 7 -5.67 1.47 -8.22
CA THR A 7 -4.75 1.65 -7.09
C THR A 7 -5.05 0.67 -5.95
N ALA A 8 -6.32 0.33 -5.75
CA ALA A 8 -6.76 -0.57 -4.69
C ALA A 8 -6.23 -2.00 -4.79
N ALA A 9 -5.78 -2.44 -5.96
CA ALA A 9 -5.24 -3.78 -6.18
C ALA A 9 -3.72 -3.89 -5.94
N HIS A 10 -3.08 -2.85 -5.40
CA HIS A 10 -1.63 -2.79 -5.26
C HIS A 10 -1.20 -2.42 -3.83
N ASN A 11 0.01 -2.85 -3.45
CA ASN A 11 0.64 -2.51 -2.16
C ASN A 11 1.10 -1.04 -2.18
N THR A 12 0.15 -0.13 -2.05
CA THR A 12 0.37 1.31 -2.11
C THR A 12 -0.61 2.05 -1.19
N VAL A 13 -0.57 3.37 -1.23
CA VAL A 13 -1.49 4.23 -0.50
C VAL A 13 -2.63 4.68 -1.41
N MET A 14 -3.84 4.67 -0.89
CA MET A 14 -5.01 5.35 -1.46
C MET A 14 -5.33 6.62 -0.67
N MET A 15 -5.78 7.65 -1.38
CA MET A 15 -6.27 8.90 -0.79
C MET A 15 -7.70 9.15 -1.28
N GLY A 16 -8.66 9.09 -0.36
CA GLY A 16 -10.07 9.02 -0.73
C GLY A 16 -10.33 7.74 -1.56
N ASP A 17 -11.40 7.72 -2.30
CA ASP A 17 -11.75 6.60 -3.20
C ASP A 17 -11.21 6.81 -4.63
N LYS A 18 -10.04 7.47 -4.77
CA LYS A 18 -9.49 7.80 -6.07
C LYS A 18 -8.32 6.90 -6.45
N ASN A 19 -8.26 6.58 -7.73
CA ASN A 19 -7.07 6.00 -8.33
C ASN A 19 -5.98 7.06 -8.54
N SER A 20 -4.73 6.67 -8.34
CA SER A 20 -3.55 7.52 -8.59
C SER A 20 -3.39 7.87 -10.08
N SER A 21 -3.89 7.01 -10.97
CA SER A 21 -4.02 7.29 -12.40
C SER A 21 -5.43 6.95 -12.85
N GLU A 22 -5.93 7.68 -13.82
CA GLU A 22 -7.26 7.44 -14.38
C GLU A 22 -7.23 6.27 -15.35
N VAL A 23 -7.94 5.20 -15.04
CA VAL A 23 -8.00 4.00 -15.88
C VAL A 23 -9.44 3.66 -16.24
N TRP A 24 -9.71 3.45 -17.54
CA TRP A 24 -11.03 3.04 -18.02
C TRP A 24 -10.93 2.15 -19.26
N GLY A 25 -12.03 1.46 -19.57
CA GLY A 25 -12.07 0.52 -20.67
C GLY A 25 -11.01 -0.56 -20.57
N GLY A 26 -10.65 -1.18 -21.68
CA GLY A 26 -9.66 -2.27 -21.72
C GLY A 26 -8.24 -1.82 -21.40
N PHE A 27 -7.79 -0.71 -22.00
CA PHE A 27 -6.37 -0.28 -21.96
C PHE A 27 -6.18 1.24 -21.81
N ARG A 28 -7.25 2.00 -21.70
CA ARG A 28 -7.15 3.46 -21.67
C ARG A 28 -6.66 3.94 -20.32
N VAL A 29 -5.72 4.87 -20.34
CA VAL A 29 -5.20 5.60 -19.18
C VAL A 29 -5.26 7.09 -19.50
N GLY A 30 -5.99 7.83 -18.68
CA GLY A 30 -6.08 9.29 -18.78
C GLY A 30 -4.99 9.98 -17.99
N ARG A 31 -5.40 10.80 -17.03
CA ARG A 31 -4.49 11.50 -16.15
C ARG A 31 -3.54 10.50 -15.44
N ARG A 32 -2.29 10.49 -15.86
CA ARG A 32 -1.26 9.66 -15.29
C ARG A 32 -0.60 10.35 -14.10
N ALA A 33 -0.34 9.60 -13.05
CA ALA A 33 0.53 10.06 -11.98
C ALA A 33 1.94 10.32 -12.53
N ARG A 34 2.56 11.41 -12.07
CA ARG A 34 3.98 11.70 -12.30
C ARG A 34 4.73 11.35 -11.05
N GLY A 35 5.74 10.49 -11.17
CA GLY A 35 6.63 10.09 -10.09
C GLY A 35 7.96 10.82 -10.17
N THR A 36 8.56 11.05 -9.01
CA THR A 36 9.92 11.59 -8.88
C THR A 36 10.68 10.71 -7.90
N LEU A 37 11.79 10.15 -8.37
CA LEU A 37 12.75 9.44 -7.54
C LEU A 37 13.57 10.45 -6.75
N LEU A 38 13.64 10.27 -5.43
CA LEU A 38 14.38 11.14 -4.50
C LEU A 38 15.67 10.48 -4.03
N LYS A 39 15.64 9.17 -3.82
CA LYS A 39 16.80 8.39 -3.40
C LYS A 39 16.75 6.99 -4.00
N ASP A 40 17.93 6.53 -4.40
CA ASP A 40 18.16 5.19 -4.92
C ASP A 40 19.52 4.71 -4.41
N SER A 41 19.52 3.72 -3.52
CA SER A 41 20.71 3.10 -2.96
C SER A 41 20.43 1.63 -2.63
N PRO A 42 21.44 0.78 -2.39
CA PRO A 42 21.23 -0.65 -2.14
C PRO A 42 20.24 -0.97 -1.02
N ASN A 43 20.17 -0.12 0.01
CA ASN A 43 19.36 -0.37 1.20
C ASN A 43 18.24 0.66 1.40
N GLU A 44 18.08 1.62 0.50
CA GLU A 44 17.08 2.67 0.65
C GLU A 44 16.59 3.15 -0.71
N GLY A 45 15.29 3.19 -0.86
CA GLY A 45 14.60 3.78 -2.01
C GLY A 45 13.57 4.79 -1.55
N GLU A 46 13.44 5.92 -2.25
CA GLU A 46 12.47 6.93 -1.92
C GLU A 46 11.94 7.62 -3.17
N ALA A 47 10.63 7.76 -3.25
CA ALA A 47 9.96 8.45 -4.35
C ALA A 47 8.66 9.10 -3.86
N TRP A 48 8.16 10.05 -4.65
CA TRP A 48 6.80 10.59 -4.50
C TRP A 48 6.08 10.64 -5.85
N HIS A 49 4.76 10.74 -5.80
CA HIS A 49 3.93 10.99 -6.98
C HIS A 49 2.78 11.95 -6.67
N ASP A 50 2.25 12.59 -7.74
CA ASP A 50 1.16 13.57 -7.70
C ASP A 50 -0.20 13.01 -8.13
N GLY A 51 -0.32 11.71 -8.22
CA GLY A 51 -1.46 11.02 -8.85
C GLY A 51 -2.82 11.34 -8.25
N PHE A 52 -2.88 11.80 -7.01
CA PHE A 52 -4.14 12.14 -6.34
C PHE A 52 -4.59 13.60 -6.53
N GLY A 53 -3.83 14.41 -7.31
CA GLY A 53 -4.18 15.78 -7.63
C GLY A 53 -4.35 16.66 -6.40
N SER A 54 -5.50 17.30 -6.26
CA SER A 54 -5.79 18.20 -5.13
C SER A 54 -5.83 17.53 -3.76
N LEU A 55 -5.95 16.21 -3.68
CA LEU A 55 -5.87 15.48 -2.41
C LEU A 55 -4.45 15.44 -1.84
N GLY A 56 -3.43 15.72 -2.66
CA GLY A 56 -2.04 15.81 -2.23
C GLY A 56 -1.12 14.81 -2.91
N ARG A 57 0.15 14.87 -2.53
CA ARG A 57 1.21 13.95 -2.99
C ARG A 57 1.37 12.82 -1.99
N HIS A 58 1.62 11.63 -2.52
CA HIS A 58 2.06 10.49 -1.72
C HIS A 58 3.58 10.32 -1.92
N ARG A 59 4.31 10.19 -0.81
CA ARG A 59 5.74 9.88 -0.75
C ARG A 59 5.91 8.59 0.01
N ARG A 60 6.70 7.67 -0.53
CA ARG A 60 7.07 6.41 0.12
C ARG A 60 8.57 6.27 0.17
N LYS A 61 9.06 5.85 1.33
CA LYS A 61 10.42 5.46 1.56
C LYS A 61 10.47 4.00 1.96
N PHE A 62 11.41 3.27 1.37
CA PHE A 62 11.75 1.91 1.73
C PHE A 62 13.14 1.89 2.36
N THR A 63 13.31 1.13 3.41
CA THR A 63 14.61 0.88 4.04
C THR A 63 14.73 -0.62 4.32
N ILE A 64 15.83 -1.22 3.88
CA ILE A 64 16.18 -2.61 4.14
C ILE A 64 17.27 -2.62 5.19
N ASP A 65 16.99 -3.25 6.32
CA ASP A 65 17.97 -3.56 7.36
C ASP A 65 18.13 -5.08 7.44
N LYS A 66 19.14 -5.57 8.19
CA LYS A 66 19.51 -7.00 8.23
C LYS A 66 18.33 -7.93 8.49
N ASP A 67 17.41 -7.54 9.36
CA ASP A 67 16.32 -8.40 9.84
C ASP A 67 14.92 -7.82 9.59
N CYS A 68 14.82 -6.66 8.94
CA CYS A 68 13.52 -6.05 8.70
C CYS A 68 13.47 -5.18 7.45
N PHE A 69 12.28 -5.09 6.90
CA PHE A 69 11.92 -4.18 5.82
C PHE A 69 11.00 -3.08 6.37
N ARG A 70 11.45 -1.83 6.29
CA ARG A 70 10.68 -0.68 6.76
C ARG A 70 10.08 0.07 5.60
N ILE A 71 8.83 0.48 5.78
CA ILE A 71 8.08 1.34 4.86
C ILE A 71 7.61 2.56 5.63
N GLU A 72 7.85 3.74 5.05
CA GLU A 72 7.40 5.02 5.58
C GLU A 72 6.58 5.73 4.51
N ASP A 73 5.30 5.95 4.78
CA ASP A 73 4.38 6.67 3.92
C ASP A 73 4.12 8.07 4.47
N SER A 74 4.11 9.05 3.60
CA SER A 74 3.62 10.38 3.94
C SER A 74 2.74 10.96 2.84
N VAL A 75 1.72 11.70 3.27
CA VAL A 75 0.83 12.45 2.38
C VAL A 75 0.92 13.94 2.71
N SER A 76 0.98 14.77 1.69
CA SER A 76 1.26 16.21 1.86
C SER A 76 0.12 17.01 2.46
N THR A 77 -1.05 16.40 2.61
CA THR A 77 -2.27 17.04 3.16
C THR A 77 -2.76 16.32 4.39
N GLY A 78 -3.76 16.90 5.10
CA GLY A 78 -4.44 16.25 6.22
C GLY A 78 -5.58 15.30 5.81
N VAL A 79 -5.65 14.88 4.55
CA VAL A 79 -6.67 13.96 4.04
C VAL A 79 -6.42 12.56 4.62
N LYS A 80 -7.49 11.86 4.96
CA LYS A 80 -7.42 10.45 5.36
C LYS A 80 -6.86 9.61 4.21
N ALA A 81 -5.90 8.78 4.53
CA ALA A 81 -5.25 7.87 3.61
C ALA A 81 -5.27 6.43 4.16
N VAL A 82 -5.14 5.47 3.28
CA VAL A 82 -5.05 4.05 3.63
C VAL A 82 -3.88 3.41 2.90
N SER A 83 -2.97 2.78 3.63
CA SER A 83 -1.91 1.94 3.09
C SER A 83 -2.42 0.50 2.99
N LEU A 84 -2.22 -0.12 1.82
CA LEU A 84 -2.71 -1.46 1.50
C LEU A 84 -1.54 -2.44 1.49
N ILE A 85 -1.74 -3.59 2.14
CA ILE A 85 -0.81 -4.73 2.10
C ILE A 85 -1.63 -5.96 1.70
N HIS A 86 -1.49 -6.37 0.45
CA HIS A 86 -2.11 -7.59 -0.06
C HIS A 86 -1.24 -8.79 0.33
N LEU A 87 -1.85 -9.75 1.00
CA LEU A 87 -1.18 -10.96 1.45
C LEU A 87 -1.23 -12.05 0.37
N ALA A 88 -0.25 -12.93 0.35
CA ALA A 88 -0.33 -14.16 -0.42
C ALA A 88 -1.41 -15.09 0.16
N PRO A 89 -2.01 -15.99 -0.62
CA PRO A 89 -3.12 -16.85 -0.18
C PRO A 89 -2.79 -17.76 1.01
N ASP A 90 -1.52 -18.13 1.17
CA ASP A 90 -0.99 -18.99 2.23
C ASP A 90 -0.57 -18.23 3.49
N VAL A 91 -0.72 -16.90 3.50
CA VAL A 91 -0.41 -16.08 4.67
C VAL A 91 -1.65 -15.97 5.55
N GLU A 92 -1.52 -16.51 6.77
CA GLU A 92 -2.57 -16.48 7.79
C GLU A 92 -2.32 -15.38 8.81
N ILE A 93 -3.38 -14.65 9.20
CA ILE A 93 -3.33 -13.65 10.27
C ILE A 93 -3.59 -14.37 11.60
N MET A 94 -2.60 -14.33 12.48
CA MET A 94 -2.65 -14.92 13.82
C MET A 94 -3.24 -13.94 14.84
N SER A 95 -2.88 -12.66 14.73
CA SER A 95 -3.44 -11.60 15.56
C SER A 95 -3.36 -10.25 14.84
N CYS A 96 -4.26 -9.33 15.21
CA CYS A 96 -4.29 -7.99 14.63
C CYS A 96 -4.67 -6.97 15.69
N SER A 97 -3.83 -5.96 15.83
CA SER A 97 -4.07 -4.75 16.60
C SER A 97 -3.71 -3.50 15.77
N ARG A 98 -3.93 -2.33 16.32
CA ARG A 98 -3.54 -1.08 15.66
C ARG A 98 -2.02 -0.91 15.52
N THR A 99 -1.24 -1.55 16.37
CA THR A 99 0.22 -1.39 16.44
C THR A 99 1.00 -2.61 15.97
N GLU A 100 0.35 -3.76 15.86
CA GLU A 100 1.01 -4.99 15.43
C GLU A 100 0.03 -5.95 14.76
N ILE A 101 0.44 -6.51 13.64
CA ILE A 101 -0.22 -7.61 12.97
C ILE A 101 0.77 -8.78 12.91
N VAL A 102 0.38 -9.93 13.46
CA VAL A 102 1.20 -11.14 13.44
C VAL A 102 0.61 -12.10 12.43
N THR A 103 1.46 -12.59 11.54
CA THR A 103 1.11 -13.63 10.56
C THR A 103 1.91 -14.90 10.85
N ASN A 104 1.59 -15.99 10.15
CA ASN A 104 2.34 -17.24 10.23
C ASN A 104 3.79 -17.15 9.72
N ILE A 105 4.18 -16.04 9.06
CA ILE A 105 5.52 -15.89 8.45
C ILE A 105 6.29 -14.64 8.93
N ALA A 106 5.61 -13.63 9.45
CA ALA A 106 6.25 -12.37 9.86
C ALA A 106 5.37 -11.58 10.83
N ALA A 107 5.97 -10.64 11.55
CA ALA A 107 5.28 -9.62 12.30
C ALA A 107 5.37 -8.27 11.60
N ILE A 108 4.25 -7.56 11.52
CA ILE A 108 4.16 -6.20 10.97
C ILE A 108 3.91 -5.25 12.13
N ARG A 109 4.91 -4.42 12.47
CA ARG A 109 4.79 -3.41 13.53
C ARG A 109 4.47 -2.07 12.92
N VAL A 110 3.45 -1.40 13.44
CA VAL A 110 2.83 -0.21 12.84
C VAL A 110 2.89 0.97 13.80
N ALA A 111 3.29 2.13 13.29
CA ALA A 111 3.27 3.40 13.99
C ALA A 111 2.55 4.47 13.14
N GLY A 112 1.69 5.26 13.76
CA GLY A 112 0.94 6.34 13.09
C GLY A 112 -0.42 5.91 12.52
N ALA A 113 -0.84 4.66 12.71
CA ALA A 113 -2.17 4.23 12.30
C ALA A 113 -3.28 4.83 13.15
N SER A 114 -4.36 5.28 12.54
CA SER A 114 -5.62 5.60 13.20
C SER A 114 -6.48 4.35 13.43
N SER A 115 -6.48 3.42 12.48
CA SER A 115 -7.08 2.09 12.59
C SER A 115 -6.43 1.10 11.64
N VAL A 116 -6.61 -0.19 11.92
CA VAL A 116 -6.21 -1.30 11.05
C VAL A 116 -7.41 -2.21 10.88
N GLU A 117 -7.68 -2.63 9.66
CA GLU A 117 -8.71 -3.61 9.33
C GLU A 117 -8.16 -4.68 8.38
N ILE A 118 -8.71 -5.88 8.48
CA ILE A 118 -8.44 -6.99 7.60
C ILE A 118 -9.68 -7.24 6.74
N VAL A 119 -9.52 -7.25 5.44
CA VAL A 119 -10.61 -7.52 4.50
C VAL A 119 -10.31 -8.73 3.65
N ASP A 120 -11.35 -9.48 3.30
CA ASP A 120 -11.24 -10.55 2.32
C ASP A 120 -10.98 -9.96 0.93
N ASP A 121 -10.09 -10.59 0.20
CA ASP A 121 -9.65 -10.14 -1.12
C ASP A 121 -9.35 -11.33 -2.03
N GLN A 122 -8.96 -11.03 -3.25
CA GLN A 122 -8.58 -12.02 -4.26
C GLN A 122 -7.31 -11.56 -4.96
N VAL A 123 -6.37 -12.46 -5.14
CA VAL A 123 -5.16 -12.23 -5.90
C VAL A 123 -5.09 -13.17 -7.10
N SER A 124 -4.45 -12.74 -8.16
CA SER A 124 -4.28 -13.51 -9.40
C SER A 124 -2.80 -13.58 -9.75
N PHE A 125 -2.23 -14.77 -9.74
CA PHE A 125 -0.85 -15.04 -10.18
C PHE A 125 -0.78 -15.54 -11.61
N THR A 126 -1.91 -16.02 -12.14
CA THR A 126 -2.02 -16.52 -13.51
C THR A 126 -3.27 -15.97 -14.17
N TYR A 127 -3.24 -15.88 -15.49
CA TYR A 127 -4.36 -15.36 -16.27
C TYR A 127 -5.68 -16.09 -15.92
N ASN A 128 -6.67 -15.31 -15.57
CA ASN A 128 -8.04 -15.76 -15.30
C ASN A 128 -8.20 -16.77 -14.14
N ARG A 129 -7.25 -16.81 -13.19
CA ARG A 129 -7.33 -17.61 -11.97
C ARG A 129 -7.20 -16.69 -10.75
N PHE A 130 -8.18 -16.80 -9.84
CA PHE A 130 -8.22 -16.03 -8.60
C PHE A 130 -8.02 -16.97 -7.42
N HIS A 131 -7.27 -16.51 -6.44
CA HIS A 131 -7.08 -17.16 -5.16
C HIS A 131 -7.62 -16.25 -4.06
N LEU A 132 -8.35 -16.82 -3.10
CA LEU A 132 -8.78 -16.09 -1.92
C LEU A 132 -7.57 -15.67 -1.12
N SER A 133 -7.59 -14.44 -0.65
CA SER A 133 -6.53 -13.82 0.12
C SER A 133 -7.10 -12.81 1.10
N LYS A 134 -6.23 -12.10 1.80
CA LYS A 134 -6.60 -10.99 2.68
C LYS A 134 -5.76 -9.77 2.36
N THR A 135 -6.36 -8.60 2.57
CA THR A 135 -5.67 -7.31 2.48
C THR A 135 -5.73 -6.63 3.84
N ILE A 136 -4.57 -6.22 4.34
CA ILE A 136 -4.43 -5.36 5.50
C ILE A 136 -4.60 -3.92 5.03
N ARG A 137 -5.54 -3.18 5.64
CA ARG A 137 -5.81 -1.78 5.37
C ARG A 137 -5.42 -0.96 6.59
N ILE A 138 -4.37 -0.16 6.47
CA ILE A 138 -3.85 0.68 7.57
C ILE A 138 -4.25 2.12 7.29
N HIS A 139 -5.22 2.61 8.03
CA HIS A 139 -5.72 3.98 7.92
C HIS A 139 -4.81 4.94 8.69
N PHE A 140 -4.52 6.09 8.11
CA PHE A 140 -3.65 7.10 8.73
C PHE A 140 -3.94 8.52 8.21
N VAL A 141 -3.34 9.51 8.90
CA VAL A 141 -3.35 10.92 8.49
C VAL A 141 -1.91 11.42 8.50
N LYS A 142 -1.47 12.03 7.43
CA LYS A 142 -0.14 12.61 7.20
C LYS A 142 1.01 11.61 7.14
N ARG A 143 1.23 10.77 8.16
CA ARG A 143 2.39 9.87 8.22
C ARG A 143 2.03 8.51 8.79
N LEU A 144 2.62 7.50 8.20
CA LEU A 144 2.55 6.12 8.64
C LEU A 144 3.94 5.50 8.51
N SER A 145 4.36 4.66 9.45
CA SER A 145 5.48 3.77 9.24
C SER A 145 5.14 2.36 9.71
N TYR A 146 5.68 1.37 9.04
CA TYR A 146 5.59 -0.02 9.50
C TYR A 146 6.84 -0.81 9.10
N THR A 147 7.15 -1.81 9.91
CA THR A 147 8.26 -2.74 9.70
C THR A 147 7.71 -4.15 9.55
N ILE A 148 8.32 -4.92 8.67
CA ILE A 148 8.02 -6.34 8.42
C ILE A 148 9.29 -7.12 8.75
N GLY A 149 9.17 -8.08 9.65
CA GLY A 149 10.30 -8.92 10.08
C GLY A 149 9.90 -9.97 11.11
#